data_d7e7a967bf304b1811871cc399196514
#
_entry.id   d7e7a967bf304b1811871cc399196514
#
_cell.length_a   1.000
_cell.length_b   1.000
_cell.length_c   1.000
_cell.angle_alpha   90.00
_cell.angle_beta   90.00
_cell.angle_gamma   90.00
#
_symmetry.space_group_name_H-M   'P 1'
#
loop_
_entity.id
_entity.type
_entity.pdbx_description
1 polymer ?
#
loop_
_entity_poly.entity_id
_entity_poly.type
_entity_poly.pdbx_seq_one_letter_code
_entity_poly.pdbx_strand_id
1 'polypeptide(L)'
;MVMPPRKKPVRRKKVAPASVGLTSAETRNATGAEVDRLAAQVEEDGGAVLGRYNDPFGGKALLLVALPIDRVEPTPYQRDPSDAHVKRLMGVIETIGRFLDPIIAVRDDGQYVTPNGNHRLQALKKLGVRTVVALLVPDAEVAFKILALNTEKAHNLREKSLETIRMARALAQRKTSTGDAEKSFSFEFEQPAFLTLGICYEERPRLSGGAYQSILRRVDEFLDEPIGKAVKERERRGRKILKLDDAVSAAVEKLKAKGLTSPYLKPFVVSRVNYTRFSKATSFDFDETLDKIIASAQKFNVDRVKQEDVVRAGGAPEEE
;
A
#
# COMPACT_ATOMS: atom_id res chain seq x y z
N MET A 1 -1.34 -17.67 -30.29
CA MET A 1 -0.69 -16.36 -30.31
C MET A 1 0.57 -16.47 -29.42
N VAL A 2 1.78 -16.39 -29.98
CA VAL A 2 3.02 -16.61 -29.23
C VAL A 2 3.33 -15.33 -28.46
N MET A 3 3.42 -15.41 -27.12
CA MET A 3 3.79 -14.27 -26.28
C MET A 3 5.24 -13.86 -26.55
N PRO A 4 5.54 -12.56 -26.61
CA PRO A 4 6.92 -12.09 -26.74
C PRO A 4 7.75 -12.45 -25.51
N PRO A 5 9.04 -12.80 -25.68
CA PRO A 5 9.89 -13.22 -24.58
C PRO A 5 10.05 -12.10 -23.53
N ARG A 6 9.97 -12.46 -22.24
CA ARG A 6 10.22 -11.53 -21.12
C ARG A 6 11.58 -10.87 -21.31
N LYS A 7 11.60 -9.54 -21.41
CA LYS A 7 12.84 -8.76 -21.39
C LYS A 7 13.60 -9.05 -20.10
N LYS A 8 14.83 -9.54 -20.20
CA LYS A 8 15.73 -9.71 -19.04
C LYS A 8 15.87 -8.37 -18.31
N PRO A 9 15.87 -8.35 -16.97
CA PRO A 9 16.06 -7.12 -16.21
C PRO A 9 17.41 -6.49 -16.63
N VAL A 10 17.34 -5.23 -17.03
CA VAL A 10 18.53 -4.46 -17.40
C VAL A 10 19.40 -4.30 -16.15
N ARG A 11 20.58 -4.89 -16.16
CA ARG A 11 21.57 -4.74 -15.08
C ARG A 11 21.93 -3.26 -14.96
N ARG A 12 21.55 -2.60 -13.87
CA ARG A 12 21.96 -1.21 -13.62
C ARG A 12 23.47 -1.13 -13.65
N LYS A 13 24.01 -0.18 -14.41
CA LYS A 13 25.46 0.12 -14.39
C LYS A 13 25.83 0.53 -12.96
N LYS A 14 26.95 0.04 -12.44
CA LYS A 14 27.52 0.51 -11.18
C LYS A 14 27.83 2.00 -11.33
N VAL A 15 27.25 2.83 -10.49
CA VAL A 15 27.49 4.27 -10.45
C VAL A 15 28.66 4.51 -9.48
N ALA A 16 29.59 5.38 -9.84
CA ALA A 16 30.69 5.75 -8.96
C ALA A 16 30.17 6.51 -7.74
N PRO A 17 30.76 6.34 -6.55
CA PRO A 17 30.37 7.13 -5.36
C PRO A 17 30.47 8.63 -5.65
N ALA A 18 29.51 9.42 -5.13
CA ALA A 18 29.43 10.87 -5.25
C ALA A 18 29.43 11.42 -6.70
N SER A 19 28.95 10.64 -7.67
CA SER A 19 28.94 11.03 -9.09
C SER A 19 27.56 11.42 -9.64
N VAL A 20 26.53 11.42 -8.79
CA VAL A 20 25.13 11.70 -9.21
C VAL A 20 24.54 12.79 -8.33
N GLY A 21 23.72 13.63 -8.95
CA GLY A 21 22.96 14.68 -8.27
C GLY A 21 23.70 16.02 -8.23
N LEU A 22 23.11 16.95 -7.47
CA LEU A 22 23.61 18.31 -7.30
C LEU A 22 24.66 18.39 -6.18
N THR A 23 25.61 19.29 -6.33
CA THR A 23 26.50 19.70 -5.23
C THR A 23 25.72 20.52 -4.20
N SER A 24 26.28 20.66 -2.99
CA SER A 24 25.64 21.47 -1.92
C SER A 24 25.42 22.94 -2.33
N ALA A 25 26.25 23.48 -3.23
CA ALA A 25 26.06 24.84 -3.73
C ALA A 25 24.89 24.95 -4.72
N GLU A 26 24.73 23.95 -5.59
CA GLU A 26 23.66 23.92 -6.61
C GLU A 26 22.28 23.63 -6.01
N THR A 27 22.20 23.07 -4.80
CA THR A 27 20.91 22.85 -4.12
C THR A 27 20.26 24.14 -3.62
N ARG A 28 21.00 25.24 -3.53
CA ARG A 28 20.48 26.50 -2.98
C ARG A 28 19.56 27.21 -3.96
N ASN A 29 18.59 27.97 -3.41
CA ASN A 29 17.79 28.97 -4.12
C ASN A 29 17.04 28.39 -5.33
N ALA A 30 16.19 27.39 -5.09
CA ALA A 30 15.28 26.91 -6.11
C ALA A 30 14.43 28.08 -6.64
N THR A 31 14.39 28.22 -7.96
CA THR A 31 13.65 29.24 -8.70
C THR A 31 12.76 28.59 -9.74
N GLY A 32 11.69 29.28 -10.13
CA GLY A 32 10.79 28.83 -11.19
C GLY A 32 9.36 29.27 -10.93
N ALA A 33 8.61 29.52 -12.00
CA ALA A 33 7.25 30.06 -11.91
C ALA A 33 6.30 29.19 -11.07
N GLU A 34 6.48 27.88 -11.08
CA GLU A 34 5.66 26.93 -10.29
C GLU A 34 5.96 27.08 -8.79
N VAL A 35 7.24 27.15 -8.42
CA VAL A 35 7.70 27.32 -7.04
C VAL A 35 7.30 28.67 -6.49
N ASP A 36 7.43 29.73 -7.31
CA ASP A 36 7.06 31.10 -6.91
C ASP A 36 5.55 31.22 -6.69
N ARG A 37 4.74 30.62 -7.58
CA ARG A 37 3.28 30.55 -7.43
C ARG A 37 2.90 29.77 -6.15
N LEU A 38 3.52 28.62 -5.92
CA LEU A 38 3.24 27.81 -4.74
C LEU A 38 3.64 28.53 -3.44
N ALA A 39 4.77 29.23 -3.46
CA ALA A 39 5.21 30.05 -2.34
C ALA A 39 4.21 31.18 -2.00
N ALA A 40 3.72 31.91 -3.03
CA ALA A 40 2.69 32.93 -2.84
C ALA A 40 1.39 32.32 -2.28
N GLN A 41 0.97 31.15 -2.77
CA GLN A 41 -0.20 30.44 -2.26
C GLN A 41 -0.04 30.03 -0.78
N VAL A 42 1.16 29.62 -0.36
CA VAL A 42 1.45 29.32 1.06
C VAL A 42 1.24 30.54 1.94
N GLU A 43 1.70 31.70 1.50
CA GLU A 43 1.57 32.97 2.23
C GLU A 43 0.10 33.44 2.27
N GLU A 44 -0.64 33.35 1.16
CA GLU A 44 -2.08 33.62 1.09
C GLU A 44 -2.91 32.71 2.01
N ASP A 45 -2.51 31.45 2.16
CA ASP A 45 -3.15 30.47 3.04
C ASP A 45 -2.78 30.67 4.53
N GLY A 46 -1.99 31.71 4.86
CA GLY A 46 -1.56 32.02 6.23
C GLY A 46 -0.35 31.23 6.71
N GLY A 47 0.35 30.54 5.81
CA GLY A 47 1.62 29.88 6.08
C GLY A 47 2.83 30.80 5.88
N ALA A 48 4.03 30.23 6.04
CA ALA A 48 5.28 30.93 5.80
C ALA A 48 6.28 30.02 5.06
N VAL A 49 7.01 30.59 4.09
CA VAL A 49 8.10 29.88 3.41
C VAL A 49 9.38 30.05 4.21
N LEU A 50 9.90 28.97 4.77
CA LEU A 50 11.12 28.92 5.58
C LEU A 50 12.38 28.74 4.72
N GLY A 51 12.25 28.14 3.55
CA GLY A 51 13.36 27.94 2.63
C GLY A 51 12.93 27.36 1.30
N ARG A 52 13.76 27.56 0.27
CA ARG A 52 13.60 27.06 -1.08
C ARG A 52 14.90 26.36 -1.50
N TYR A 53 14.80 25.15 -1.99
CA TYR A 53 15.99 24.43 -2.44
C TYR A 53 15.65 23.43 -3.54
N ASN A 54 16.67 23.02 -4.29
CA ASN A 54 16.56 21.93 -5.26
C ASN A 54 16.92 20.62 -4.58
N ASP A 55 16.08 19.59 -4.75
CA ASP A 55 16.39 18.23 -4.33
C ASP A 55 17.74 17.78 -4.86
N PRO A 56 18.67 17.32 -4.01
CA PRO A 56 20.03 17.00 -4.46
C PRO A 56 20.10 15.82 -5.43
N PHE A 57 19.12 14.93 -5.46
CA PHE A 57 19.12 13.77 -6.36
C PHE A 57 18.57 14.09 -7.75
N GLY A 58 17.39 14.70 -7.81
CA GLY A 58 16.65 14.95 -9.05
C GLY A 58 16.70 16.39 -9.54
N GLY A 59 17.25 17.33 -8.76
CA GLY A 59 17.32 18.75 -9.08
C GLY A 59 15.96 19.44 -9.10
N LYS A 60 14.92 18.82 -8.55
CA LYS A 60 13.56 19.39 -8.51
C LYS A 60 13.40 20.32 -7.33
N ALA A 61 12.70 21.44 -7.55
CA ALA A 61 12.45 22.43 -6.52
C ALA A 61 11.53 21.93 -5.41
N LEU A 62 11.88 22.24 -4.16
CA LEU A 62 11.12 21.92 -2.95
C LEU A 62 11.05 23.16 -2.06
N LEU A 63 9.97 23.26 -1.28
CA LEU A 63 9.77 24.32 -0.29
C LEU A 63 9.77 23.72 1.13
N LEU A 64 10.54 24.28 2.04
CA LEU A 64 10.35 24.06 3.45
C LEU A 64 9.42 25.15 3.95
N VAL A 65 8.27 24.77 4.53
CA VAL A 65 7.20 25.69 4.89
C VAL A 65 6.71 25.46 6.31
N ALA A 66 6.17 26.50 6.92
CA ALA A 66 5.36 26.41 8.14
C ALA A 66 3.90 26.64 7.75
N LEU A 67 3.05 25.65 7.97
CA LEU A 67 1.62 25.67 7.59
C LEU A 67 0.74 25.75 8.83
N PRO A 68 -0.38 26.51 8.79
CA PRO A 68 -1.42 26.40 9.81
C PRO A 68 -1.88 24.94 9.91
N ILE A 69 -1.91 24.38 11.12
CA ILE A 69 -2.11 22.94 11.31
C ILE A 69 -3.53 22.49 10.94
N ASP A 70 -4.49 23.37 11.00
CA ASP A 70 -5.89 23.16 10.59
C ASP A 70 -6.07 23.11 9.07
N ARG A 71 -5.10 23.62 8.30
CA ARG A 71 -5.07 23.54 6.84
C ARG A 71 -4.46 22.25 6.31
N VAL A 72 -3.93 21.38 7.19
CA VAL A 72 -3.24 20.16 6.77
C VAL A 72 -4.04 18.94 7.18
N GLU A 73 -4.34 18.08 6.19
CA GLU A 73 -5.08 16.84 6.39
C GLU A 73 -4.28 15.63 5.87
N PRO A 74 -4.51 14.42 6.39
CA PRO A 74 -3.94 13.21 5.81
C PRO A 74 -4.57 12.94 4.44
N THR A 75 -3.85 12.24 3.56
CA THR A 75 -4.47 11.74 2.32
C THR A 75 -5.54 10.70 2.65
N PRO A 76 -6.67 10.68 1.92
CA PRO A 76 -7.83 9.85 2.26
C PRO A 76 -7.58 8.33 2.14
N TYR A 77 -6.51 7.94 1.47
CA TYR A 77 -6.14 6.53 1.27
C TYR A 77 -5.12 6.01 2.30
N GLN A 78 -4.54 6.89 3.13
CA GLN A 78 -3.68 6.44 4.22
C GLN A 78 -4.47 5.67 5.27
N ARG A 79 -3.76 4.80 6.00
CA ARG A 79 -4.30 4.11 7.17
C ARG A 79 -4.63 5.09 8.30
N ASP A 80 -5.58 4.69 9.13
CA ASP A 80 -5.86 5.40 10.35
C ASP A 80 -4.65 5.35 11.30
N PRO A 81 -4.32 6.46 11.96
CA PRO A 81 -3.19 6.50 12.87
C PRO A 81 -3.46 5.66 14.12
N SER A 82 -2.46 4.89 14.56
CA SER A 82 -2.51 4.14 15.82
C SER A 82 -2.45 5.10 17.00
N ASP A 83 -3.45 5.09 17.90
CA ASP A 83 -3.48 5.92 19.10
C ASP A 83 -2.27 5.71 20.01
N ALA A 84 -1.79 4.48 20.16
CA ALA A 84 -0.62 4.15 20.95
C ALA A 84 0.63 4.82 20.38
N HIS A 85 0.79 4.79 19.04
CA HIS A 85 1.91 5.43 18.37
C HIS A 85 1.84 6.96 18.45
N VAL A 86 0.65 7.54 18.28
CA VAL A 86 0.42 8.98 18.43
C VAL A 86 0.79 9.45 19.85
N LYS A 87 0.33 8.77 20.89
CA LYS A 87 0.68 9.07 22.30
C LYS A 87 2.17 9.00 22.55
N ARG A 88 2.85 7.99 21.99
CA ARG A 88 4.30 7.85 22.09
C ARG A 88 5.04 9.03 21.45
N LEU A 89 4.61 9.44 20.25
CA LEU A 89 5.17 10.61 19.56
C LEU A 89 4.95 11.92 20.35
N MET A 90 3.77 12.12 20.93
CA MET A 90 3.50 13.27 21.81
C MET A 90 4.53 13.34 22.93
N GLY A 91 4.71 12.24 23.69
CA GLY A 91 5.68 12.22 24.79
C GLY A 91 7.12 12.50 24.34
N VAL A 92 7.52 12.02 23.17
CA VAL A 92 8.85 12.30 22.61
C VAL A 92 8.98 13.77 22.23
N ILE A 93 7.99 14.36 21.57
CA ILE A 93 8.00 15.78 21.17
C ILE A 93 8.05 16.69 22.40
N GLU A 94 7.25 16.40 23.43
CA GLU A 94 7.25 17.14 24.69
C GLU A 94 8.61 17.05 25.42
N THR A 95 9.20 15.86 25.46
CA THR A 95 10.49 15.63 26.12
C THR A 95 11.62 16.38 25.41
N ILE A 96 11.64 16.38 24.07
CA ILE A 96 12.65 17.07 23.28
C ILE A 96 12.42 18.60 23.29
N GLY A 97 11.17 19.03 23.50
CA GLY A 97 10.75 20.44 23.48
C GLY A 97 10.84 21.10 22.11
N ARG A 98 10.90 20.29 21.03
CA ARG A 98 10.94 20.77 19.62
C ARG A 98 10.53 19.70 18.64
N PHE A 99 9.99 20.15 17.50
CA PHE A 99 9.63 19.27 16.38
C PHE A 99 10.78 19.25 15.36
N LEU A 100 11.45 18.11 15.19
CA LEU A 100 12.66 17.95 14.37
C LEU A 100 12.46 17.21 13.05
N ASP A 101 11.29 16.63 12.83
CA ASP A 101 11.03 15.74 11.69
C ASP A 101 9.84 16.27 10.85
N PRO A 102 10.08 17.18 9.88
CA PRO A 102 9.04 17.76 9.05
C PRO A 102 8.18 16.69 8.35
N ILE A 103 6.89 16.97 8.23
CA ILE A 103 6.02 16.11 7.41
C ILE A 103 6.24 16.41 5.92
N ILE A 104 5.90 15.47 5.04
CA ILE A 104 5.84 15.76 3.62
C ILE A 104 4.41 16.19 3.30
N ALA A 105 4.25 17.25 2.52
CA ALA A 105 2.96 17.75 2.09
C ALA A 105 2.93 18.07 0.59
N VAL A 106 1.76 18.00 0.01
CA VAL A 106 1.44 18.50 -1.34
C VAL A 106 0.22 19.42 -1.23
N ARG A 107 0.10 20.40 -2.15
CA ARG A 107 -1.12 21.21 -2.26
C ARG A 107 -2.01 20.61 -3.35
N ASP A 108 -3.20 20.18 -2.97
CA ASP A 108 -4.18 19.54 -3.85
C ASP A 108 -5.55 20.23 -3.65
N ASP A 109 -6.15 20.77 -4.71
CA ASP A 109 -7.42 21.49 -4.70
C ASP A 109 -7.55 22.58 -3.60
N GLY A 110 -6.47 23.33 -3.36
CA GLY A 110 -6.46 24.41 -2.35
C GLY A 110 -6.26 23.96 -0.90
N GLN A 111 -6.12 22.67 -0.66
CA GLN A 111 -5.83 22.08 0.65
C GLN A 111 -4.40 21.53 0.67
N TYR A 112 -3.84 21.40 1.86
CA TYR A 112 -2.57 20.70 2.05
C TYR A 112 -2.83 19.29 2.53
N VAL A 113 -2.33 18.30 1.79
CA VAL A 113 -2.46 16.90 2.18
C VAL A 113 -1.10 16.29 2.45
N THR A 114 -1.01 15.49 3.52
CA THR A 114 0.24 14.79 3.87
C THR A 114 0.17 13.31 3.47
N PRO A 115 0.94 12.88 2.46
CA PRO A 115 1.07 11.46 2.11
C PRO A 115 2.03 10.71 3.06
N ASN A 116 2.87 11.44 3.82
CA ASN A 116 3.76 10.86 4.83
C ASN A 116 3.88 11.79 6.02
N GLY A 117 3.42 11.35 7.17
CA GLY A 117 3.50 12.09 8.43
C GLY A 117 2.20 12.12 9.23
N ASN A 118 1.17 11.34 8.87
CA ASN A 118 -0.13 11.35 9.55
C ASN A 118 -0.01 11.17 11.07
N HIS A 119 0.79 10.22 11.56
CA HIS A 119 1.00 10.05 13.02
C HIS A 119 1.61 11.31 13.67
N ARG A 120 2.57 11.97 12.99
CA ARG A 120 3.19 13.21 13.45
C ARG A 120 2.18 14.35 13.45
N LEU A 121 1.41 14.49 12.38
CA LEU A 121 0.34 15.50 12.28
C LEU A 121 -0.69 15.32 13.41
N GLN A 122 -1.17 14.11 13.66
CA GLN A 122 -2.13 13.82 14.71
C GLN A 122 -1.55 14.09 16.12
N ALA A 123 -0.27 13.76 16.34
CA ALA A 123 0.41 14.09 17.59
C ALA A 123 0.46 15.61 17.82
N LEU A 124 0.84 16.38 16.81
CA LEU A 124 0.88 17.85 16.89
C LEU A 124 -0.52 18.46 17.06
N LYS A 125 -1.55 17.97 16.36
CA LYS A 125 -2.95 18.38 16.56
C LYS A 125 -3.40 18.15 18.01
N LYS A 126 -3.11 16.96 18.58
CA LYS A 126 -3.45 16.63 19.98
C LYS A 126 -2.65 17.46 21.02
N LEU A 127 -1.44 17.90 20.68
CA LEU A 127 -0.63 18.81 21.50
C LEU A 127 -1.08 20.27 21.40
N GLY A 128 -2.05 20.59 20.54
CA GLY A 128 -2.58 21.95 20.38
C GLY A 128 -1.62 22.92 19.69
N VAL A 129 -0.71 22.38 18.86
CA VAL A 129 0.26 23.20 18.12
C VAL A 129 -0.45 23.97 17.01
N ARG A 130 -0.10 25.26 16.83
CA ARG A 130 -0.73 26.14 15.84
C ARG A 130 -0.23 25.89 14.41
N THR A 131 1.01 25.42 14.28
CA THR A 131 1.72 25.39 13.00
C THR A 131 2.52 24.09 12.88
N VAL A 132 2.55 23.49 11.70
CA VAL A 132 3.39 22.33 11.39
C VAL A 132 4.43 22.70 10.34
N VAL A 133 5.67 22.23 10.52
CA VAL A 133 6.71 22.35 9.50
C VAL A 133 6.57 21.19 8.51
N ALA A 134 6.54 21.53 7.23
CA ALA A 134 6.38 20.57 6.15
C ALA A 134 7.41 20.79 5.03
N LEU A 135 7.83 19.70 4.42
CA LEU A 135 8.48 19.70 3.12
C LEU A 135 7.38 19.66 2.05
N LEU A 136 7.15 20.80 1.40
CA LEU A 136 6.10 20.95 0.38
C LEU A 136 6.65 20.61 -1.00
N VAL A 137 6.03 19.64 -1.65
CA VAL A 137 6.36 19.17 -3.01
C VAL A 137 5.40 19.83 -3.99
N PRO A 138 5.89 20.53 -5.03
CA PRO A 138 5.02 21.20 -6.01
C PRO A 138 4.14 20.23 -6.81
N ASP A 139 4.65 19.05 -7.15
CA ASP A 139 3.95 18.02 -7.92
C ASP A 139 2.99 17.21 -7.02
N ALA A 140 1.70 17.50 -7.09
CA ALA A 140 0.67 16.82 -6.30
C ALA A 140 0.56 15.31 -6.62
N GLU A 141 0.93 14.86 -7.82
CA GLU A 141 0.87 13.44 -8.18
C GLU A 141 1.95 12.61 -7.47
N VAL A 142 3.01 13.26 -6.99
CA VAL A 142 4.03 12.63 -6.15
C VAL A 142 3.43 12.07 -4.85
N ALA A 143 2.30 12.60 -4.36
CA ALA A 143 1.63 12.10 -3.16
C ALA A 143 1.35 10.58 -3.24
N PHE A 144 0.93 10.08 -4.40
CA PHE A 144 0.68 8.64 -4.60
C PHE A 144 1.97 7.82 -4.59
N LYS A 145 3.07 8.38 -5.10
CA LYS A 145 4.39 7.71 -5.13
C LYS A 145 5.08 7.70 -3.77
N ILE A 146 4.85 8.72 -2.94
CA ILE A 146 5.42 8.82 -1.59
C ILE A 146 4.92 7.69 -0.69
N LEU A 147 3.71 7.21 -0.90
CA LEU A 147 3.19 6.08 -0.15
C LEU A 147 4.03 4.81 -0.38
N ALA A 148 4.48 4.58 -1.61
CA ALA A 148 5.37 3.48 -1.94
C ALA A 148 6.77 3.62 -1.29
N LEU A 149 7.15 4.82 -0.85
CA LEU A 149 8.40 5.07 -0.11
C LEU A 149 8.28 4.83 1.40
N ASN A 150 7.06 4.61 1.93
CA ASN A 150 6.84 4.31 3.35
C ASN A 150 7.26 2.87 3.69
N THR A 151 8.47 2.48 3.26
CA THR A 151 9.03 1.15 3.50
C THR A 151 9.56 0.94 4.91
N GLU A 152 9.61 1.99 5.74
CA GLU A 152 10.28 1.96 7.04
C GLU A 152 9.54 1.20 8.16
N LYS A 153 8.28 0.81 7.93
CA LYS A 153 7.52 -0.04 8.85
C LYS A 153 6.98 -1.23 8.08
N ALA A 154 7.24 -2.42 8.57
CA ALA A 154 6.56 -3.63 8.13
C ALA A 154 5.04 -3.41 8.28
N HIS A 155 4.40 -3.01 7.19
CA HIS A 155 2.94 -2.97 7.14
C HIS A 155 2.46 -4.41 7.15
N ASN A 156 1.55 -4.77 8.04
CA ASN A 156 0.90 -6.06 7.91
C ASN A 156 0.09 -6.09 6.60
N LEU A 157 -0.08 -7.29 6.05
CA LEU A 157 -0.74 -7.50 4.77
C LEU A 157 -2.11 -6.79 4.66
N ARG A 158 -2.87 -6.75 5.76
CA ARG A 158 -4.20 -6.12 5.82
C ARG A 158 -4.10 -4.60 5.63
N GLU A 159 -3.24 -3.94 6.37
CA GLU A 159 -3.07 -2.47 6.30
C GLU A 159 -2.64 -2.06 4.89
N LYS A 160 -1.65 -2.76 4.33
CA LYS A 160 -1.15 -2.49 3.00
C LYS A 160 -2.22 -2.68 1.92
N SER A 161 -2.99 -3.76 2.01
CA SER A 161 -4.07 -4.04 1.06
C SER A 161 -5.18 -2.99 1.13
N LEU A 162 -5.59 -2.57 2.34
CA LEU A 162 -6.60 -1.52 2.51
C LEU A 162 -6.11 -0.16 1.97
N GLU A 163 -4.86 0.19 2.22
CA GLU A 163 -4.25 1.41 1.72
C GLU A 163 -4.20 1.41 0.19
N THR A 164 -3.79 0.30 -0.41
CA THR A 164 -3.69 0.13 -1.86
C THR A 164 -5.06 0.27 -2.55
N ILE A 165 -6.12 -0.36 -2.04
CA ILE A 165 -7.45 -0.25 -2.67
C ILE A 165 -8.06 1.15 -2.50
N ARG A 166 -7.85 1.81 -1.36
CA ARG A 166 -8.28 3.20 -1.16
C ARG A 166 -7.58 4.14 -2.15
N MET A 167 -6.27 3.95 -2.37
CA MET A 167 -5.49 4.70 -3.35
C MET A 167 -6.01 4.47 -4.78
N ALA A 168 -6.29 3.22 -5.17
CA ALA A 168 -6.85 2.91 -6.49
C ALA A 168 -8.20 3.61 -6.73
N ARG A 169 -9.07 3.66 -5.71
CA ARG A 169 -10.34 4.38 -5.80
C ARG A 169 -10.16 5.90 -5.91
N ALA A 170 -9.20 6.47 -5.18
CA ALA A 170 -8.88 7.89 -5.27
C ALA A 170 -8.37 8.24 -6.68
N LEU A 171 -7.48 7.43 -7.25
CA LEU A 171 -7.00 7.59 -8.63
C LEU A 171 -8.13 7.47 -9.66
N ALA A 172 -9.07 6.53 -9.46
CA ALA A 172 -10.24 6.35 -10.32
C ALA A 172 -11.19 7.55 -10.33
N GLN A 173 -11.16 8.40 -9.32
CA GLN A 173 -11.97 9.62 -9.22
C GLN A 173 -11.29 10.87 -9.79
N ARG A 174 -9.96 10.85 -9.95
CA ARG A 174 -9.20 11.99 -10.47
C ARG A 174 -9.33 12.08 -11.98
N LYS A 175 -9.67 13.27 -12.50
CA LYS A 175 -9.81 13.53 -13.96
C LYS A 175 -8.52 13.25 -14.72
N THR A 176 -7.36 13.47 -14.11
CA THR A 176 -6.03 13.26 -14.70
C THR A 176 -5.67 11.80 -14.90
N SER A 177 -6.23 10.89 -14.12
CA SER A 177 -5.85 9.47 -14.11
C SER A 177 -6.97 8.49 -14.47
N THR A 178 -8.22 8.97 -14.67
CA THR A 178 -9.36 8.07 -14.96
C THR A 178 -9.22 7.24 -16.24
N GLY A 179 -8.45 7.73 -17.21
CA GLY A 179 -8.18 7.04 -18.48
C GLY A 179 -7.00 6.06 -18.42
N ASP A 180 -6.16 6.15 -17.40
CA ASP A 180 -4.95 5.36 -17.30
C ASP A 180 -5.27 3.92 -16.87
N ALA A 181 -4.54 2.96 -17.44
CA ALA A 181 -4.67 1.56 -17.07
C ALA A 181 -4.15 1.31 -15.64
N GLU A 182 -4.77 0.39 -14.90
CA GLU A 182 -4.31 -0.01 -13.56
C GLU A 182 -2.80 -0.36 -13.54
N LYS A 183 -2.33 -1.01 -14.59
CA LYS A 183 -0.93 -1.42 -14.75
C LYS A 183 0.06 -0.24 -14.75
N SER A 184 -0.37 0.95 -15.14
CA SER A 184 0.45 2.17 -15.10
C SER A 184 0.83 2.55 -13.67
N PHE A 185 0.04 2.15 -12.68
CA PHE A 185 0.25 2.37 -11.26
C PHE A 185 0.90 1.19 -10.53
N SER A 186 1.56 0.28 -11.29
CA SER A 186 2.19 -0.93 -10.71
C SER A 186 3.28 -0.63 -9.68
N PHE A 187 3.90 0.53 -9.76
CA PHE A 187 4.89 0.99 -8.78
C PHE A 187 4.21 1.36 -7.44
N GLU A 188 3.10 2.09 -7.51
CA GLU A 188 2.34 2.56 -6.37
C GLU A 188 1.62 1.42 -5.65
N PHE A 189 1.10 0.47 -6.42
CA PHE A 189 0.33 -0.66 -5.89
C PHE A 189 1.21 -1.85 -5.48
N GLU A 190 2.44 -1.92 -5.94
CA GLU A 190 3.45 -2.95 -5.71
C GLU A 190 3.04 -4.37 -6.14
N GLN A 191 1.88 -4.86 -5.72
CA GLN A 191 1.36 -6.19 -6.05
C GLN A 191 -0.14 -6.12 -6.36
N PRO A 192 -0.60 -6.77 -7.44
CA PRO A 192 -2.03 -6.80 -7.77
C PRO A 192 -2.87 -7.48 -6.69
N ALA A 193 -2.30 -8.44 -5.97
CA ALA A 193 -2.95 -9.14 -4.85
C ALA A 193 -3.39 -8.18 -3.72
N PHE A 194 -2.70 -7.05 -3.51
CA PHE A 194 -3.11 -6.08 -2.48
C PHE A 194 -4.43 -5.40 -2.82
N LEU A 195 -4.67 -5.12 -4.10
CA LEU A 195 -5.94 -4.55 -4.56
C LEU A 195 -7.10 -5.52 -4.28
N THR A 196 -6.94 -6.78 -4.66
CA THR A 196 -7.97 -7.82 -4.48
C THR A 196 -8.21 -8.13 -3.00
N LEU A 197 -7.13 -8.27 -2.20
CA LEU A 197 -7.25 -8.49 -0.76
C LEU A 197 -7.80 -7.26 -0.03
N GLY A 198 -7.53 -6.05 -0.51
CA GLY A 198 -8.11 -4.83 0.04
C GLY A 198 -9.63 -4.87 0.06
N ILE A 199 -10.26 -5.25 -1.06
CA ILE A 199 -11.71 -5.49 -1.13
C ILE A 199 -12.16 -6.54 -0.11
N CYS A 200 -11.42 -7.65 0.00
CA CYS A 200 -11.76 -8.71 0.96
C CYS A 200 -11.70 -8.22 2.42
N TYR A 201 -10.71 -7.40 2.77
CA TYR A 201 -10.57 -6.87 4.12
C TYR A 201 -11.60 -5.78 4.47
N GLU A 202 -12.12 -5.06 3.48
CA GLU A 202 -13.25 -4.14 3.70
C GLU A 202 -14.52 -4.88 4.09
N GLU A 203 -14.80 -6.02 3.43
CA GLU A 203 -15.98 -6.85 3.72
C GLU A 203 -15.77 -7.76 4.94
N ARG A 204 -14.55 -8.29 5.13
CA ARG A 204 -14.16 -9.19 6.24
C ARG A 204 -12.88 -8.72 6.93
N PRO A 205 -12.96 -7.80 7.89
CA PRO A 205 -11.78 -7.25 8.56
C PRO A 205 -10.87 -8.28 9.25
N ARG A 206 -11.41 -9.47 9.58
CA ARG A 206 -10.67 -10.59 10.23
C ARG A 206 -10.28 -11.70 9.25
N LEU A 207 -10.31 -11.43 7.95
CA LEU A 207 -9.87 -12.41 6.95
C LEU A 207 -8.41 -12.80 7.17
N SER A 208 -8.11 -14.11 7.13
CA SER A 208 -6.72 -14.60 7.08
C SER A 208 -6.17 -14.50 5.67
N GLY A 209 -5.96 -13.28 5.16
CA GLY A 209 -5.60 -13.01 3.76
C GLY A 209 -4.27 -13.63 3.36
N GLY A 210 -3.32 -13.76 4.29
CA GLY A 210 -2.04 -14.42 4.05
C GLY A 210 -2.19 -15.85 3.52
N ALA A 211 -3.24 -16.58 3.94
CA ALA A 211 -3.50 -17.92 3.44
C ALA A 211 -3.76 -17.94 1.91
N TYR A 212 -4.34 -16.89 1.36
CA TYR A 212 -4.71 -16.79 -0.06
C TYR A 212 -3.62 -16.16 -0.94
N GLN A 213 -2.62 -15.54 -0.33
CA GLN A 213 -1.56 -14.82 -1.04
C GLN A 213 -0.79 -15.73 -2.01
N SER A 214 -0.56 -17.00 -1.64
CA SER A 214 0.11 -17.97 -2.49
C SER A 214 -0.66 -18.29 -3.78
N ILE A 215 -2.00 -18.23 -3.75
CA ILE A 215 -2.87 -18.39 -4.92
C ILE A 215 -2.81 -17.11 -5.73
N LEU A 216 -3.09 -15.96 -5.11
CA LEU A 216 -3.15 -14.66 -5.79
C LEU A 216 -1.86 -14.30 -6.51
N ARG A 217 -0.69 -14.59 -5.94
CA ARG A 217 0.61 -14.39 -6.62
C ARG A 217 0.75 -15.14 -7.94
N ARG A 218 -0.07 -16.14 -8.20
CA ARG A 218 -0.03 -16.98 -9.41
C ARG A 218 -1.10 -16.61 -10.43
N VAL A 219 -2.23 -16.08 -9.97
CA VAL A 219 -3.40 -15.86 -10.81
C VAL A 219 -3.77 -14.38 -10.96
N ASP A 220 -3.29 -13.52 -10.07
CA ASP A 220 -3.66 -12.12 -10.05
C ASP A 220 -2.57 -11.27 -10.70
N GLU A 221 -2.92 -10.57 -11.77
CA GLU A 221 -2.04 -9.69 -12.53
C GLU A 221 -2.64 -8.29 -12.58
N PHE A 222 -1.78 -7.28 -12.82
CA PHE A 222 -2.26 -5.92 -13.08
C PHE A 222 -3.06 -5.87 -14.38
N LEU A 223 -4.18 -5.16 -14.34
CA LEU A 223 -5.13 -5.07 -15.45
C LEU A 223 -4.70 -4.00 -16.46
N ASP A 224 -4.92 -4.27 -17.72
CA ASP A 224 -4.75 -3.29 -18.82
C ASP A 224 -6.01 -2.40 -19.01
N GLU A 225 -6.99 -2.52 -18.11
CA GLU A 225 -8.22 -1.73 -18.09
C GLU A 225 -8.00 -0.37 -17.39
N PRO A 226 -8.73 0.68 -17.82
CA PRO A 226 -8.77 1.96 -17.11
C PRO A 226 -9.08 1.78 -15.64
N ILE A 227 -8.39 2.53 -14.76
CA ILE A 227 -8.42 2.31 -13.30
C ILE A 227 -9.84 2.22 -12.71
N GLY A 228 -10.79 3.01 -13.23
CA GLY A 228 -12.18 2.95 -12.76
C GLY A 228 -12.92 1.65 -13.11
N LYS A 229 -12.58 1.02 -14.25
CA LYS A 229 -13.08 -0.32 -14.61
C LYS A 229 -12.33 -1.41 -13.84
N ALA A 230 -11.03 -1.24 -13.70
CA ALA A 230 -10.19 -2.17 -12.97
C ALA A 230 -10.64 -2.32 -11.51
N VAL A 231 -11.01 -1.24 -10.82
CA VAL A 231 -11.55 -1.29 -9.45
C VAL A 231 -12.82 -2.16 -9.37
N LYS A 232 -13.73 -2.05 -10.34
CA LYS A 232 -14.93 -2.91 -10.40
C LYS A 232 -14.58 -4.38 -10.61
N GLU A 233 -13.59 -4.65 -11.44
CA GLU A 233 -13.07 -6.00 -11.63
C GLU A 233 -12.40 -6.54 -10.35
N ARG A 234 -11.67 -5.70 -9.61
CA ARG A 234 -11.10 -6.06 -8.30
C ARG A 234 -12.20 -6.40 -7.28
N GLU A 235 -13.31 -5.67 -7.28
CA GLU A 235 -14.47 -6.00 -6.45
C GLU A 235 -15.06 -7.36 -6.79
N ARG A 236 -15.17 -7.68 -8.09
CA ARG A 236 -15.62 -8.99 -8.54
C ARG A 236 -14.65 -10.11 -8.10
N ARG A 237 -13.33 -9.89 -8.27
CA ARG A 237 -12.30 -10.84 -7.84
C ARG A 237 -12.29 -11.02 -6.33
N GLY A 238 -12.42 -9.94 -5.56
CA GLY A 238 -12.52 -9.99 -4.10
C GLY A 238 -13.68 -10.86 -3.63
N ARG A 239 -14.88 -10.68 -4.20
CA ARG A 239 -16.04 -11.55 -3.91
C ARG A 239 -15.78 -13.01 -4.20
N LYS A 240 -14.97 -13.33 -5.23
CA LYS A 240 -14.61 -14.71 -5.56
C LYS A 240 -13.66 -15.32 -4.52
N ILE A 241 -12.71 -14.52 -4.00
CA ILE A 241 -11.84 -14.93 -2.88
C ILE A 241 -12.66 -15.15 -1.60
N LEU A 242 -13.66 -14.30 -1.34
CA LEU A 242 -14.55 -14.51 -0.17
C LEU A 242 -15.38 -15.79 -0.28
N LYS A 243 -15.83 -16.16 -1.48
CA LYS A 243 -16.47 -17.49 -1.72
C LYS A 243 -15.50 -18.64 -1.45
N LEU A 244 -14.23 -18.48 -1.83
CA LEU A 244 -13.21 -19.48 -1.48
C LEU A 244 -13.01 -19.55 0.02
N ASP A 245 -12.97 -18.40 0.72
CA ASP A 245 -12.86 -18.34 2.18
C ASP A 245 -14.01 -19.05 2.88
N ASP A 246 -15.24 -18.92 2.37
CA ASP A 246 -16.41 -19.64 2.89
C ASP A 246 -16.26 -21.16 2.75
N ALA A 247 -15.84 -21.64 1.58
CA ALA A 247 -15.63 -23.07 1.33
C ALA A 247 -14.49 -23.64 2.20
N VAL A 248 -13.39 -22.89 2.34
CA VAL A 248 -12.27 -23.26 3.21
C VAL A 248 -12.68 -23.26 4.68
N SER A 249 -13.43 -22.26 5.13
CA SER A 249 -13.91 -22.17 6.51
C SER A 249 -14.85 -23.33 6.85
N ALA A 250 -15.74 -23.72 5.94
CA ALA A 250 -16.58 -24.90 6.10
C ALA A 250 -15.77 -26.20 6.26
N ALA A 251 -14.67 -26.34 5.50
CA ALA A 251 -13.77 -27.48 5.63
C ALA A 251 -13.02 -27.45 6.98
N VAL A 252 -12.58 -26.26 7.42
CA VAL A 252 -11.91 -26.06 8.73
C VAL A 252 -12.85 -26.44 9.88
N GLU A 253 -14.12 -26.03 9.85
CA GLU A 253 -15.07 -26.39 10.91
C GLU A 253 -15.33 -27.91 10.98
N LYS A 254 -15.36 -28.61 9.83
CA LYS A 254 -15.44 -30.08 9.80
C LYS A 254 -14.18 -30.74 10.42
N LEU A 255 -12.99 -30.17 10.19
CA LEU A 255 -11.74 -30.65 10.80
C LEU A 255 -11.76 -30.45 12.31
N LYS A 256 -12.22 -29.28 12.80
CA LYS A 256 -12.39 -29.02 14.23
C LYS A 256 -13.38 -29.97 14.88
N ALA A 257 -14.52 -30.24 14.24
CA ALA A 257 -15.52 -31.21 14.72
C ALA A 257 -14.95 -32.62 14.84
N LYS A 258 -13.91 -32.96 14.05
CA LYS A 258 -13.16 -34.21 14.14
C LYS A 258 -12.11 -34.22 15.27
N GLY A 259 -11.97 -33.13 16.03
CA GLY A 259 -11.01 -32.98 17.12
C GLY A 259 -9.64 -32.42 16.72
N LEU A 260 -9.46 -31.98 15.47
CA LEU A 260 -8.22 -31.37 15.03
C LEU A 260 -8.21 -29.88 15.42
N THR A 261 -7.25 -29.50 16.28
CA THR A 261 -7.11 -28.12 16.76
C THR A 261 -5.74 -27.57 16.38
N SER A 262 -5.72 -26.51 15.57
CA SER A 262 -4.48 -25.80 15.21
C SER A 262 -4.83 -24.43 14.65
N PRO A 263 -4.05 -23.37 14.93
CA PRO A 263 -4.17 -22.08 14.27
C PRO A 263 -3.88 -22.16 12.75
N TYR A 264 -3.18 -23.20 12.32
CA TYR A 264 -2.78 -23.41 10.92
C TYR A 264 -3.78 -24.21 10.07
N LEU A 265 -4.97 -24.57 10.57
CA LEU A 265 -5.96 -25.33 9.81
C LEU A 265 -6.36 -24.65 8.50
N LYS A 266 -6.57 -23.33 8.52
CA LYS A 266 -6.95 -22.58 7.31
C LYS A 266 -5.84 -22.57 6.26
N PRO A 267 -4.59 -22.16 6.56
CA PRO A 267 -3.46 -22.32 5.64
C PRO A 267 -3.25 -23.76 5.16
N PHE A 268 -3.44 -24.74 6.02
CA PHE A 268 -3.36 -26.17 5.67
C PHE A 268 -4.36 -26.54 4.58
N VAL A 269 -5.66 -26.24 4.78
CA VAL A 269 -6.71 -26.53 3.79
C VAL A 269 -6.41 -25.81 2.48
N VAL A 270 -6.09 -24.51 2.51
CA VAL A 270 -5.74 -23.73 1.32
C VAL A 270 -4.56 -24.36 0.58
N SER A 271 -3.52 -24.78 1.29
CA SER A 271 -2.35 -25.39 0.67
C SER A 271 -2.67 -26.71 -0.05
N ARG A 272 -3.62 -27.49 0.47
CA ARG A 272 -4.03 -28.79 -0.10
C ARG A 272 -4.93 -28.64 -1.33
N VAL A 273 -5.80 -27.61 -1.37
CA VAL A 273 -6.67 -27.36 -2.51
C VAL A 273 -6.01 -26.54 -3.61
N ASN A 274 -4.91 -25.87 -3.32
CA ASN A 274 -4.15 -25.06 -4.26
C ASN A 274 -3.27 -25.92 -5.19
N TYR A 275 -3.85 -26.42 -6.27
CA TYR A 275 -3.13 -27.22 -7.26
C TYR A 275 -2.06 -26.43 -8.02
N THR A 276 -2.15 -25.09 -8.05
CA THR A 276 -1.19 -24.25 -8.80
C THR A 276 0.23 -24.36 -8.26
N ARG A 277 0.41 -24.76 -6.98
CA ARG A 277 1.72 -24.93 -6.37
C ARG A 277 2.60 -25.96 -7.07
N PHE A 278 1.97 -26.99 -7.64
CA PHE A 278 2.66 -28.11 -8.26
C PHE A 278 2.71 -27.99 -9.80
N SER A 279 2.05 -26.97 -10.35
CA SER A 279 2.00 -26.75 -11.78
C SER A 279 3.26 -26.03 -12.28
N LYS A 280 3.78 -26.49 -13.41
CA LYS A 280 4.86 -25.82 -14.14
C LYS A 280 4.37 -24.69 -15.06
N ALA A 281 3.06 -24.48 -15.14
CA ALA A 281 2.47 -23.40 -15.94
C ALA A 281 2.95 -22.03 -15.45
N THR A 282 3.22 -21.14 -16.38
CA THR A 282 3.73 -19.78 -16.10
C THR A 282 2.62 -18.76 -15.92
N SER A 283 1.41 -19.04 -16.38
CA SER A 283 0.22 -18.20 -16.22
C SER A 283 -1.01 -19.05 -15.95
N PHE A 284 -1.97 -18.46 -15.26
CA PHE A 284 -3.23 -19.09 -14.91
C PHE A 284 -4.34 -18.07 -15.13
N ASP A 285 -5.46 -18.51 -15.72
CA ASP A 285 -6.67 -17.71 -15.73
C ASP A 285 -7.24 -17.60 -14.31
N PHE A 286 -7.61 -16.40 -13.92
CA PHE A 286 -8.08 -16.10 -12.57
C PHE A 286 -9.37 -16.88 -12.26
N ASP A 287 -10.36 -16.78 -13.16
CA ASP A 287 -11.69 -17.32 -12.91
C ASP A 287 -11.70 -18.85 -12.94
N GLU A 288 -11.12 -19.44 -13.95
CA GLU A 288 -11.04 -20.89 -14.09
C GLU A 288 -10.30 -21.52 -12.91
N THR A 289 -9.20 -20.88 -12.49
CA THR A 289 -8.38 -21.39 -11.37
C THR A 289 -9.12 -21.31 -10.05
N LEU A 290 -9.74 -20.17 -9.75
CA LEU A 290 -10.50 -20.01 -8.51
C LEU A 290 -11.70 -20.94 -8.46
N ASP A 291 -12.42 -21.16 -9.56
CA ASP A 291 -13.56 -22.07 -9.61
C ASP A 291 -13.14 -23.52 -9.29
N LYS A 292 -12.01 -23.96 -9.85
CA LYS A 292 -11.43 -25.29 -9.54
C LYS A 292 -11.03 -25.41 -8.07
N ILE A 293 -10.39 -24.39 -7.52
CA ILE A 293 -9.95 -24.39 -6.10
C ILE A 293 -11.17 -24.35 -5.17
N ILE A 294 -12.19 -23.54 -5.47
CA ILE A 294 -13.45 -23.50 -4.69
C ILE A 294 -14.12 -24.86 -4.69
N ALA A 295 -14.28 -25.48 -5.88
CA ALA A 295 -14.87 -26.82 -5.99
C ALA A 295 -14.07 -27.88 -5.21
N SER A 296 -12.74 -27.77 -5.22
CA SER A 296 -11.86 -28.64 -4.43
C SER A 296 -12.04 -28.43 -2.93
N ALA A 297 -12.16 -27.17 -2.48
CA ALA A 297 -12.40 -26.86 -1.07
C ALA A 297 -13.77 -27.36 -0.56
N GLN A 298 -14.81 -27.23 -1.38
CA GLN A 298 -16.16 -27.75 -1.07
C GLN A 298 -16.19 -29.28 -0.92
N LYS A 299 -15.37 -29.98 -1.71
CA LYS A 299 -15.23 -31.44 -1.72
C LYS A 299 -14.08 -31.93 -0.83
N PHE A 300 -13.55 -31.06 0.05
CA PHE A 300 -12.40 -31.39 0.87
C PHE A 300 -12.66 -32.60 1.76
N ASN A 301 -11.87 -33.67 1.58
CA ASN A 301 -12.02 -34.90 2.34
C ASN A 301 -11.33 -34.80 3.69
N VAL A 302 -12.10 -34.53 4.74
CA VAL A 302 -11.62 -34.40 6.13
C VAL A 302 -11.21 -35.74 6.75
N ASP A 303 -11.71 -36.87 6.24
CA ASP A 303 -11.44 -38.19 6.85
C ASP A 303 -10.03 -38.66 6.62
N ARG A 304 -9.39 -38.18 5.57
CA ARG A 304 -8.00 -38.51 5.22
C ARG A 304 -6.97 -37.64 5.99
N VAL A 305 -7.43 -36.65 6.75
CA VAL A 305 -6.51 -35.74 7.46
C VAL A 305 -6.21 -36.28 8.86
N LYS A 306 -4.91 -36.39 9.17
CA LYS A 306 -4.40 -36.74 10.50
C LYS A 306 -3.79 -35.53 11.21
N GLN A 307 -3.70 -35.56 12.53
CA GLN A 307 -3.07 -34.48 13.31
C GLN A 307 -1.63 -34.20 12.87
N GLU A 308 -0.87 -35.24 12.54
CA GLU A 308 0.51 -35.11 12.06
C GLU A 308 0.64 -34.32 10.76
N ASP A 309 -0.37 -34.41 9.86
CA ASP A 309 -0.39 -33.66 8.60
C ASP A 309 -0.52 -32.16 8.84
N VAL A 310 -1.31 -31.77 9.84
CA VAL A 310 -1.54 -30.37 10.23
C VAL A 310 -0.29 -29.79 10.89
N VAL A 311 0.35 -30.56 11.78
CA VAL A 311 1.60 -30.16 12.46
C VAL A 311 2.74 -29.96 11.44
N ARG A 312 2.88 -30.85 10.45
CA ARG A 312 3.90 -30.70 9.39
C ARG A 312 3.68 -29.52 8.46
N ALA A 313 2.43 -29.06 8.32
CA ALA A 313 2.11 -27.90 7.50
C ALA A 313 2.33 -26.55 8.22
N GLY A 314 2.48 -26.57 9.53
CA GLY A 314 2.89 -25.43 10.35
C GLY A 314 4.40 -25.21 10.23
N GLY A 315 4.88 -24.82 9.03
CA GLY A 315 6.20 -24.21 8.89
C GLY A 315 6.27 -22.94 9.74
N ALA A 316 7.50 -22.51 10.12
CA ALA A 316 7.72 -21.32 10.93
C ALA A 316 6.82 -20.17 10.46
N PRO A 317 6.21 -19.42 11.38
CA PRO A 317 5.41 -18.27 11.02
C PRO A 317 6.30 -17.33 10.20
N GLU A 318 5.86 -16.96 8.99
CA GLU A 318 6.36 -15.74 8.36
C GLU A 318 6.06 -14.64 9.38
N GLU A 319 7.09 -13.98 9.91
CA GLU A 319 7.00 -12.91 10.90
C GLU A 319 5.99 -11.88 10.40
N GLU A 320 4.91 -11.71 11.18
CA GLU A 320 3.86 -10.69 10.96
C GLU A 320 4.38 -9.28 11.27
#